data_48291f10ee1801aa421dd75a2bedb77e
#
_entry.id   48291f10ee1801aa421dd75a2bedb77e
#
_cell.length_a   1.000
_cell.length_b   1.000
_cell.length_c   1.000
_cell.angle_alpha   90.00
_cell.angle_beta   90.00
_cell.angle_gamma   90.00
#
_symmetry.space_group_name_H-M   'P 1'
#
loop_
_entity.id
_entity.type
_entity.pdbx_description
1 polymer ?
#
loop_
_entity_poly.entity_id
_entity_poly.type
_entity_poly.pdbx_seq_one_letter_code
_entity_poly.pdbx_strand_id
1 'polypeptide(L)'
;RQESNSPRPDEGASRWEMKTRNHGQEFIVHRLAPLVTELAAWPVEQILGGLEGKILNDVIGKNKADSRSASGFTAPRPTDNALAFAALLGMSMVPPIRNIDALSVTPGAYPQNITHPNWMVLPVPTTPVTSERLRSILLSKQLDEVAKSVLEMNGNRLSAPEAGKIWLRNRGVPAVAVFSILKAGSASAPERQVLNGNLVVL
;
A
#
# COMPACT_ATOMS: atom_id res chain seq x y z
N ARG A 1 12.01 5.98 11.86
CA ARG A 1 13.17 5.56 12.63
C ARG A 1 14.31 6.57 12.59
N GLN A 2 14.01 7.76 12.32
CA GLN A 2 14.92 8.85 12.22
C GLN A 2 14.56 9.87 13.28
N GLU A 3 15.16 9.77 14.42
CA GLU A 3 15.08 10.78 15.48
C GLU A 3 16.45 11.09 16.06
N SER A 4 17.50 10.56 15.46
CA SER A 4 18.88 10.93 15.79
C SER A 4 19.55 11.55 14.57
N ASN A 5 20.50 12.43 14.78
CA ASN A 5 21.30 13.10 13.75
C ASN A 5 22.13 12.11 12.88
N SER A 6 22.04 10.82 13.14
CA SER A 6 22.59 9.75 12.29
C SER A 6 21.45 8.88 11.78
N PRO A 7 21.16 8.90 10.49
CA PRO A 7 20.18 8.02 9.89
C PRO A 7 20.60 6.57 10.12
N ARG A 8 19.74 5.80 10.80
CA ARG A 8 19.91 4.34 10.86
C ARG A 8 19.23 3.74 9.64
N PRO A 9 19.84 2.73 8.99
CA PRO A 9 19.15 1.96 7.98
C PRO A 9 17.86 1.42 8.60
N ASP A 10 16.74 1.52 7.91
CA ASP A 10 15.43 1.09 8.40
C ASP A 10 15.24 -0.45 8.33
N GLU A 11 16.33 -1.19 8.18
CA GLU A 11 16.38 -2.65 8.13
C GLU A 11 15.46 -3.26 7.05
N GLY A 12 15.04 -2.45 6.09
CA GLY A 12 14.21 -2.87 4.97
C GLY A 12 12.72 -3.04 5.31
N ALA A 13 12.25 -2.48 6.43
CA ALA A 13 10.82 -2.50 6.74
C ALA A 13 10.03 -1.67 5.73
N SER A 14 8.96 -2.24 5.17
CA SER A 14 8.07 -1.53 4.27
C SER A 14 7.32 -0.40 4.99
N ARG A 15 7.16 0.75 4.33
CA ARG A 15 6.34 1.85 4.84
C ARG A 15 4.85 1.59 4.74
N TRP A 16 4.46 0.51 4.09
CA TRP A 16 3.08 0.01 4.12
C TRP A 16 2.73 -0.64 5.44
N GLU A 17 3.72 -1.07 6.22
CA GLU A 17 3.50 -1.57 7.55
C GLU A 17 3.05 -0.44 8.48
N MET A 18 1.89 -0.58 9.10
CA MET A 18 1.29 0.47 9.92
C MET A 18 2.06 0.71 11.21
N LYS A 19 2.81 -0.29 11.69
CA LYS A 19 3.67 -0.22 12.87
C LYS A 19 5.12 -0.50 12.49
N THR A 20 5.82 0.50 12.01
CA THR A 20 7.20 0.39 11.50
C THR A 20 8.22 -0.16 12.52
N ARG A 21 7.92 -0.13 13.81
CA ARG A 21 8.78 -0.69 14.87
C ARG A 21 8.86 -2.21 14.85
N ASN A 22 7.95 -2.89 14.21
CA ASN A 22 7.80 -4.34 14.29
C ASN A 22 8.58 -5.11 13.22
N HIS A 23 9.44 -4.45 12.43
CA HIS A 23 10.35 -5.09 11.46
C HIS A 23 9.64 -6.06 10.49
N GLY A 24 8.44 -5.74 10.03
CA GLY A 24 7.64 -6.62 9.16
C GLY A 24 6.73 -7.60 9.91
N GLN A 25 6.81 -7.70 11.22
CA GLN A 25 5.98 -8.62 12.00
C GLN A 25 4.48 -8.33 11.86
N GLU A 26 4.11 -7.05 11.70
CA GLU A 26 2.71 -6.68 11.57
C GLU A 26 2.06 -7.33 10.33
N PHE A 27 2.77 -7.37 9.20
CA PHE A 27 2.25 -8.01 8.00
C PHE A 27 2.36 -9.53 8.06
N ILE A 28 3.53 -10.05 8.32
CA ILE A 28 3.81 -11.48 8.17
C ILE A 28 3.23 -12.27 9.34
N VAL A 29 3.62 -11.96 10.56
CA VAL A 29 3.26 -12.76 11.74
C VAL A 29 1.82 -12.51 12.18
N HIS A 30 1.41 -11.23 12.22
CA HIS A 30 0.12 -10.87 12.81
C HIS A 30 -1.03 -10.79 11.81
N ARG A 31 -0.75 -10.84 10.50
CA ARG A 31 -1.78 -10.78 9.46
C ARG A 31 -1.67 -11.93 8.48
N LEU A 32 -0.56 -12.05 7.76
CA LEU A 32 -0.44 -13.04 6.69
C LEU A 32 -0.49 -14.47 7.23
N ALA A 33 0.22 -14.79 8.30
CA ALA A 33 0.24 -16.14 8.85
C ALA A 33 -1.14 -16.63 9.34
N PRO A 34 -1.93 -15.85 10.11
CA PRO A 34 -3.29 -16.24 10.45
C PRO A 34 -4.20 -16.43 9.23
N LEU A 35 -4.08 -15.57 8.20
CA LEU A 35 -4.84 -15.71 6.97
C LEU A 35 -4.49 -16.99 6.22
N VAL A 36 -3.21 -17.36 6.13
CA VAL A 36 -2.79 -18.64 5.52
C VAL A 36 -3.46 -19.81 6.22
N THR A 37 -3.43 -19.83 7.55
CA THR A 37 -4.02 -20.92 8.34
C THR A 37 -5.53 -21.05 8.10
N GLU A 38 -6.22 -19.93 8.07
CA GLU A 38 -7.67 -19.90 7.85
C GLU A 38 -8.02 -20.33 6.43
N LEU A 39 -7.40 -19.73 5.43
CA LEU A 39 -7.70 -19.99 4.02
C LEU A 39 -7.33 -21.41 3.59
N ALA A 40 -6.35 -22.05 4.23
CA ALA A 40 -5.97 -23.43 3.93
C ALA A 40 -7.11 -24.43 4.18
N ALA A 41 -8.08 -24.07 5.03
CA ALA A 41 -9.26 -24.90 5.32
C ALA A 41 -10.47 -24.57 4.41
N TRP A 42 -10.39 -23.54 3.59
CA TRP A 42 -11.51 -23.09 2.77
C TRP A 42 -11.60 -23.85 1.45
N PRO A 43 -12.82 -24.15 0.95
CA PRO A 43 -13.00 -24.67 -0.40
C PRO A 43 -12.58 -23.62 -1.44
N VAL A 44 -12.12 -24.10 -2.58
CA VAL A 44 -11.59 -23.25 -3.67
C VAL A 44 -12.64 -22.23 -4.14
N GLU A 45 -13.89 -22.63 -4.21
CA GLU A 45 -15.02 -21.80 -4.65
C GLU A 45 -15.23 -20.60 -3.71
N GLN A 46 -15.01 -20.80 -2.41
CA GLN A 46 -15.11 -19.73 -1.42
C GLN A 46 -13.97 -18.73 -1.59
N ILE A 47 -12.76 -19.22 -1.83
CA ILE A 47 -11.58 -18.37 -2.08
C ILE A 47 -11.80 -17.56 -3.36
N LEU A 48 -12.19 -18.20 -4.45
CA LEU A 48 -12.45 -17.54 -5.73
C LEU A 48 -13.56 -16.49 -5.61
N GLY A 49 -14.66 -16.84 -4.94
CA GLY A 49 -15.75 -15.90 -4.70
C GLY A 49 -15.32 -14.64 -3.93
N GLY A 50 -14.43 -14.80 -2.95
CA GLY A 50 -13.85 -13.68 -2.21
C GLY A 50 -12.94 -12.80 -3.07
N LEU A 51 -12.05 -13.42 -3.86
CA LEU A 51 -11.16 -12.70 -4.78
C LEU A 51 -11.93 -11.94 -5.87
N GLU A 52 -13.04 -12.48 -6.34
CA GLU A 52 -13.92 -11.86 -7.34
C GLU A 52 -14.87 -10.81 -6.73
N GLY A 53 -14.92 -10.67 -5.41
CA GLY A 53 -15.84 -9.77 -4.72
C GLY A 53 -17.31 -10.20 -4.75
N LYS A 54 -17.60 -11.48 -5.05
CA LYS A 54 -18.95 -12.06 -5.08
C LYS A 54 -19.47 -12.41 -3.69
N ILE A 55 -18.57 -12.77 -2.80
CA ILE A 55 -18.85 -13.10 -1.39
C ILE A 55 -17.90 -12.30 -0.49
N LEU A 56 -18.28 -12.18 0.78
CA LEU A 56 -17.48 -11.50 1.77
C LEU A 56 -17.39 -12.37 3.03
N ASN A 57 -16.20 -12.93 3.26
CA ASN A 57 -15.89 -13.74 4.44
C ASN A 57 -14.83 -13.06 5.28
N ASP A 58 -15.25 -12.36 6.32
CA ASP A 58 -14.38 -11.64 7.26
C ASP A 58 -14.36 -12.37 8.62
N VAL A 59 -13.75 -13.56 8.64
CA VAL A 59 -13.70 -14.42 9.84
C VAL A 59 -12.63 -13.94 10.81
N ILE A 60 -11.48 -13.49 10.29
CA ILE A 60 -10.34 -13.03 11.08
C ILE A 60 -10.44 -11.53 11.37
N GLY A 61 -11.27 -10.82 10.62
CA GLY A 61 -11.41 -9.38 10.71
C GLY A 61 -11.85 -8.93 12.10
N LYS A 62 -11.12 -7.99 12.64
CA LYS A 62 -11.55 -7.25 13.82
C LYS A 62 -12.42 -6.06 13.41
N ASN A 63 -13.31 -6.26 12.46
CA ASN A 63 -14.26 -5.24 12.05
C ASN A 63 -15.39 -5.06 13.09
N LYS A 64 -15.01 -5.19 14.36
CA LYS A 64 -15.90 -4.85 15.45
C LYS A 64 -16.15 -3.35 15.46
N ALA A 65 -17.30 -2.97 15.97
CA ALA A 65 -17.69 -1.57 16.10
C ALA A 65 -16.71 -0.71 16.94
N ASP A 66 -15.80 -1.36 17.67
CA ASP A 66 -14.74 -0.74 18.45
C ASP A 66 -13.43 -0.52 17.66
N SER A 67 -13.27 -1.13 16.49
CA SER A 67 -12.19 -0.84 15.55
C SER A 67 -12.38 0.53 14.90
N ARG A 68 -12.43 1.57 15.70
CA ARG A 68 -12.65 2.92 15.21
C ARG A 68 -11.35 3.51 14.67
N SER A 69 -11.48 4.27 13.58
CA SER A 69 -10.44 5.23 13.25
C SER A 69 -10.28 6.23 14.39
N ALA A 70 -9.10 6.74 14.62
CA ALA A 70 -8.86 7.77 15.62
C ALA A 70 -9.73 9.03 15.42
N SER A 71 -10.18 9.28 14.18
CA SER A 71 -11.10 10.35 13.83
C SER A 71 -12.57 10.06 14.19
N GLY A 72 -12.94 8.81 14.42
CA GLY A 72 -14.32 8.38 14.67
C GLY A 72 -15.26 8.48 13.47
N PHE A 73 -14.79 8.97 12.31
CA PHE A 73 -15.63 9.22 11.15
C PHE A 73 -15.81 8.03 10.21
N THR A 74 -14.89 7.07 10.24
CA THR A 74 -14.96 5.88 9.37
C THR A 74 -14.75 4.62 10.19
N ALA A 75 -15.74 3.74 10.23
CA ALA A 75 -15.52 2.37 10.65
C ALA A 75 -14.79 1.63 9.52
N PRO A 76 -13.81 0.76 9.84
CA PRO A 76 -13.24 -0.14 8.84
C PRO A 76 -14.37 -0.95 8.18
N ARG A 77 -14.33 -1.05 6.85
CA ARG A 77 -15.27 -1.91 6.13
C ARG A 77 -14.83 -3.36 6.28
N PRO A 78 -15.76 -4.32 6.39
CA PRO A 78 -15.43 -5.73 6.30
C PRO A 78 -14.66 -5.97 5.01
N THR A 79 -13.62 -6.80 5.10
CA THR A 79 -12.77 -7.16 3.97
C THR A 79 -12.72 -8.67 3.87
N ASP A 80 -13.03 -9.22 2.70
CA ASP A 80 -12.91 -10.65 2.47
C ASP A 80 -11.49 -11.13 2.77
N ASN A 81 -11.35 -12.24 3.48
CA ASN A 81 -10.06 -12.73 3.95
C ASN A 81 -9.18 -13.25 2.80
N ALA A 82 -9.75 -13.81 1.72
CA ALA A 82 -8.97 -14.21 0.56
C ALA A 82 -8.41 -12.97 -0.18
N LEU A 83 -9.21 -11.93 -0.33
CA LEU A 83 -8.77 -10.67 -0.92
C LEU A 83 -7.71 -9.99 -0.03
N ALA A 84 -7.89 -9.99 1.29
CA ALA A 84 -6.91 -9.47 2.24
C ALA A 84 -5.57 -10.22 2.16
N PHE A 85 -5.63 -11.55 2.05
CA PHE A 85 -4.43 -12.37 1.86
C PHE A 85 -3.70 -12.01 0.57
N ALA A 86 -4.41 -11.93 -0.56
CA ALA A 86 -3.83 -11.60 -1.85
C ALA A 86 -3.17 -10.20 -1.82
N ALA A 87 -3.83 -9.22 -1.19
CA ALA A 87 -3.29 -7.87 -1.04
C ALA A 87 -2.01 -7.84 -0.17
N LEU A 88 -2.02 -8.52 0.97
CA LEU A 88 -0.85 -8.60 1.85
C LEU A 88 0.32 -9.34 1.21
N LEU A 89 0.03 -10.44 0.50
CA LEU A 89 1.04 -11.18 -0.26
C LEU A 89 1.66 -10.28 -1.34
N GLY A 90 0.85 -9.57 -2.10
CA GLY A 90 1.32 -8.62 -3.11
C GLY A 90 2.21 -7.53 -2.51
N MET A 91 1.81 -6.93 -1.39
CA MET A 91 2.61 -5.92 -0.70
C MET A 91 3.92 -6.46 -0.13
N SER A 92 3.92 -7.70 0.39
CA SER A 92 5.12 -8.33 0.93
C SER A 92 6.15 -8.67 -0.15
N MET A 93 5.72 -8.84 -1.39
CA MET A 93 6.58 -9.13 -2.54
C MET A 93 7.28 -7.89 -3.11
N VAL A 94 6.92 -6.69 -2.67
CA VAL A 94 7.53 -5.42 -3.08
C VAL A 94 8.49 -4.94 -1.98
N PRO A 95 9.74 -5.42 -1.96
CA PRO A 95 10.69 -5.01 -0.94
C PRO A 95 11.09 -3.55 -1.14
N PRO A 96 11.37 -2.83 -0.06
CA PRO A 96 11.90 -1.47 -0.14
C PRO A 96 13.29 -1.48 -0.79
N ILE A 97 13.61 -0.42 -1.51
CA ILE A 97 14.95 -0.17 -1.99
C ILE A 97 15.77 0.37 -0.82
N ARG A 98 16.80 -0.34 -0.41
CA ARG A 98 17.68 0.08 0.66
C ARG A 98 18.60 1.21 0.19
N ASN A 99 18.65 2.25 0.98
CA ASN A 99 19.66 3.31 0.87
C ASN A 99 20.61 3.22 2.05
N ILE A 100 21.91 3.34 1.80
CA ILE A 100 22.95 3.20 2.84
C ILE A 100 22.88 4.39 3.82
N ASP A 101 22.67 5.59 3.30
CA ASP A 101 22.74 6.84 4.07
C ASP A 101 21.36 7.48 4.32
N ALA A 102 20.28 6.82 3.93
CA ALA A 102 18.95 7.38 4.04
C ALA A 102 17.89 6.29 4.32
N LEU A 103 16.65 6.74 4.46
CA LEU A 103 15.51 5.85 4.58
C LEU A 103 15.34 5.02 3.29
N SER A 104 15.02 3.76 3.44
CA SER A 104 14.69 2.90 2.30
C SER A 104 13.48 3.45 1.55
N VAL A 105 13.53 3.40 0.23
CA VAL A 105 12.41 3.79 -0.63
C VAL A 105 11.40 2.66 -0.67
N THR A 106 10.17 2.95 -0.29
CA THR A 106 9.03 2.04 -0.50
C THR A 106 8.27 2.52 -1.74
N PRO A 107 8.20 1.70 -2.80
CA PRO A 107 7.47 2.07 -4.02
C PRO A 107 6.03 2.45 -3.72
N GLY A 108 5.56 3.50 -4.36
CA GLY A 108 4.22 4.02 -4.16
C GLY A 108 3.99 4.82 -2.88
N ALA A 109 4.97 4.93 -1.97
CA ALA A 109 4.87 5.73 -0.74
C ALA A 109 5.37 7.16 -0.97
N TYR A 110 4.57 8.17 -0.65
CA TYR A 110 4.89 9.59 -0.88
C TYR A 110 4.60 10.47 0.36
N PRO A 111 5.46 11.47 0.66
CA PRO A 111 6.82 11.66 0.13
C PRO A 111 7.73 10.46 0.42
N GLN A 112 8.69 10.21 -0.48
CA GLN A 112 9.59 9.06 -0.35
C GLN A 112 10.66 9.24 0.74
N ASN A 113 10.95 10.48 1.10
CA ASN A 113 12.04 10.87 2.01
C ASN A 113 11.62 10.98 3.48
N ILE A 114 10.41 10.54 3.84
CA ILE A 114 9.92 10.56 5.22
C ILE A 114 9.49 9.17 5.69
N THR A 115 9.63 8.93 6.99
CA THR A 115 9.27 7.64 7.61
C THR A 115 7.77 7.34 7.51
N HIS A 116 6.94 8.38 7.61
CA HIS A 116 5.49 8.25 7.61
C HIS A 116 4.90 8.97 6.40
N PRO A 117 4.73 8.28 5.27
CA PRO A 117 4.19 8.87 4.06
C PRO A 117 2.75 9.40 4.28
N ASN A 118 2.36 10.37 3.46
CA ASN A 118 1.02 10.95 3.48
C ASN A 118 0.11 10.29 2.44
N TRP A 119 0.71 9.64 1.45
CA TRP A 119 0.01 9.11 0.29
C TRP A 119 0.54 7.75 -0.11
N MET A 120 -0.38 6.94 -0.64
CA MET A 120 -0.07 5.73 -1.39
C MET A 120 -0.55 5.92 -2.81
N VAL A 121 0.31 5.67 -3.80
CA VAL A 121 -0.05 5.70 -5.22
C VAL A 121 0.32 4.36 -5.84
N LEU A 122 -0.67 3.63 -6.32
CA LEU A 122 -0.49 2.31 -6.89
C LEU A 122 -0.91 2.29 -8.36
N PRO A 123 -0.15 1.62 -9.24
CA PRO A 123 -0.57 1.40 -10.62
C PRO A 123 -1.78 0.47 -10.66
N VAL A 124 -2.71 0.73 -11.56
CA VAL A 124 -3.88 -0.12 -11.80
C VAL A 124 -3.72 -0.79 -13.16
N PRO A 125 -3.16 -2.01 -13.22
CA PRO A 125 -3.08 -2.75 -14.46
C PRO A 125 -4.46 -3.28 -14.86
N THR A 126 -4.79 -3.19 -16.14
CA THR A 126 -6.03 -3.73 -16.70
C THR A 126 -5.85 -5.07 -17.41
N THR A 127 -4.61 -5.51 -17.52
CA THR A 127 -4.24 -6.83 -18.06
C THR A 127 -3.40 -7.58 -17.04
N PRO A 128 -3.41 -8.91 -17.04
CA PRO A 128 -2.56 -9.70 -16.17
C PRO A 128 -1.08 -9.33 -16.36
N VAL A 129 -0.39 -9.12 -15.25
CA VAL A 129 1.05 -8.80 -15.22
C VAL A 129 1.79 -9.77 -14.30
N THR A 130 3.02 -10.11 -14.64
CA THR A 130 3.86 -10.90 -13.72
C THR A 130 4.34 -10.04 -12.55
N SER A 131 4.78 -10.68 -11.48
CA SER A 131 5.34 -10.00 -10.30
C SER A 131 6.55 -9.14 -10.65
N GLU A 132 7.42 -9.63 -11.55
CA GLU A 132 8.62 -8.93 -12.02
C GLU A 132 8.24 -7.67 -12.81
N ARG A 133 7.23 -7.80 -13.67
CA ARG A 133 6.72 -6.66 -14.43
C ARG A 133 6.07 -5.62 -13.52
N LEU A 134 5.25 -6.04 -12.58
CA LEU A 134 4.65 -5.13 -11.58
C LEU A 134 5.73 -4.42 -10.78
N ARG A 135 6.75 -5.16 -10.32
CA ARG A 135 7.90 -4.58 -9.62
C ARG A 135 8.64 -3.55 -10.49
N SER A 136 8.89 -3.86 -11.75
CA SER A 136 9.53 -2.94 -12.70
C SER A 136 8.70 -1.65 -12.88
N ILE A 137 7.38 -1.75 -12.94
CA ILE A 137 6.49 -0.59 -13.02
C ILE A 137 6.56 0.23 -11.73
N LEU A 138 6.44 -0.42 -10.57
CA LEU A 138 6.48 0.24 -9.26
C LEU A 138 7.79 0.99 -8.99
N LEU A 139 8.90 0.50 -9.53
CA LEU A 139 10.23 1.09 -9.38
C LEU A 139 10.58 2.08 -10.50
N SER A 140 9.70 2.28 -11.47
CA SER A 140 9.98 3.12 -12.63
C SER A 140 9.96 4.61 -12.27
N LYS A 141 10.88 5.36 -12.89
CA LYS A 141 10.89 6.82 -12.85
C LYS A 141 9.59 7.41 -13.40
N GLN A 142 9.00 6.75 -14.39
CA GLN A 142 7.76 7.19 -15.02
C GLN A 142 6.57 7.16 -14.07
N LEU A 143 6.44 6.10 -13.26
CA LEU A 143 5.41 6.06 -12.23
C LEU A 143 5.66 7.12 -11.15
N ASP A 144 6.90 7.31 -10.75
CA ASP A 144 7.28 8.31 -9.75
C ASP A 144 6.94 9.74 -10.22
N GLU A 145 7.27 10.08 -11.46
CA GLU A 145 6.94 11.39 -12.05
C GLU A 145 5.42 11.60 -12.16
N VAL A 146 4.69 10.59 -12.63
CA VAL A 146 3.23 10.64 -12.70
C VAL A 146 2.61 10.77 -11.32
N ALA A 147 3.07 9.99 -10.35
CA ALA A 147 2.56 10.05 -8.98
C ALA A 147 2.78 11.41 -8.34
N LYS A 148 3.98 11.99 -8.46
CA LYS A 148 4.27 13.33 -7.98
C LYS A 148 3.35 14.38 -8.59
N SER A 149 3.17 14.33 -9.90
CA SER A 149 2.27 15.25 -10.60
C SER A 149 0.81 15.11 -10.16
N VAL A 150 0.30 13.89 -9.98
CA VAL A 150 -1.06 13.65 -9.49
C VAL A 150 -1.25 14.20 -8.07
N LEU A 151 -0.24 14.08 -7.21
CA LEU A 151 -0.29 14.59 -5.84
C LEU A 151 -0.15 16.11 -5.77
N GLU A 152 0.62 16.73 -6.66
CA GLU A 152 0.81 18.18 -6.75
C GLU A 152 -0.41 18.90 -7.36
N MET A 153 -1.26 18.19 -8.11
CA MET A 153 -2.50 18.75 -8.66
C MET A 153 -3.47 19.28 -7.59
N ASN A 154 -3.25 18.96 -6.32
CA ASN A 154 -4.01 19.54 -5.20
C ASN A 154 -3.59 20.98 -4.83
N GLY A 155 -2.61 21.57 -5.50
CA GLY A 155 -2.13 22.92 -5.17
C GLY A 155 -1.47 23.73 -6.30
N ASN A 156 -0.80 23.12 -7.25
CA ASN A 156 -0.16 23.78 -8.39
C ASN A 156 -0.13 22.87 -9.61
N ARG A 157 -0.60 23.38 -10.77
CA ARG A 157 -0.69 22.65 -12.04
C ARG A 157 0.70 22.36 -12.64
N LEU A 158 1.34 21.31 -12.21
CA LEU A 158 2.35 20.65 -13.06
C LEU A 158 1.65 19.48 -13.76
N SER A 159 1.44 19.59 -15.06
CA SER A 159 0.92 18.44 -15.82
C SER A 159 1.94 17.31 -15.77
N ALA A 160 1.46 16.10 -15.46
CA ALA A 160 2.33 14.92 -15.53
C ALA A 160 2.96 14.85 -16.92
N PRO A 161 4.27 14.52 -17.01
CA PRO A 161 4.92 14.35 -18.29
C PRO A 161 4.13 13.36 -19.14
N GLU A 162 3.63 13.80 -20.29
CA GLU A 162 2.82 12.94 -21.16
C GLU A 162 3.56 11.67 -21.55
N ALA A 163 4.87 11.76 -21.70
CA ALA A 163 5.74 10.59 -21.93
C ALA A 163 5.63 9.54 -20.82
N GLY A 164 5.52 9.94 -19.57
CA GLY A 164 5.34 9.03 -18.42
C GLY A 164 4.00 8.32 -18.47
N LYS A 165 2.93 9.04 -18.79
CA LYS A 165 1.58 8.47 -18.95
C LYS A 165 1.52 7.49 -20.11
N ILE A 166 2.05 7.85 -21.27
CA ILE A 166 2.14 6.98 -22.45
C ILE A 166 2.94 5.71 -22.11
N TRP A 167 4.05 5.85 -21.41
CA TRP A 167 4.87 4.71 -20.99
C TRP A 167 4.09 3.73 -20.12
N LEU A 168 3.29 4.24 -19.16
CA LEU A 168 2.44 3.43 -18.27
C LEU A 168 1.30 2.76 -19.04
N ARG A 169 0.58 3.52 -19.88
CA ARG A 169 -0.50 2.98 -20.74
C ARG A 169 -0.01 1.84 -21.63
N ASN A 170 1.16 2.00 -22.26
CA ASN A 170 1.79 0.96 -23.11
C ASN A 170 2.17 -0.30 -22.32
N ARG A 171 2.17 -0.23 -20.98
CA ARG A 171 2.40 -1.38 -20.10
C ARG A 171 1.13 -1.92 -19.45
N GLY A 172 -0.02 -1.50 -19.96
CA GLY A 172 -1.31 -1.93 -19.48
C GLY A 172 -1.73 -1.25 -18.16
N VAL A 173 -1.17 -0.08 -17.84
CA VAL A 173 -1.51 0.72 -16.65
C VAL A 173 -2.18 2.02 -17.11
N PRO A 174 -3.49 2.03 -17.39
CA PRO A 174 -4.19 3.24 -17.83
C PRO A 174 -4.56 4.19 -16.68
N ALA A 175 -4.39 3.77 -15.43
CA ALA A 175 -4.78 4.57 -14.28
C ALA A 175 -3.86 4.31 -13.08
N VAL A 176 -3.88 5.22 -12.11
CA VAL A 176 -3.30 5.03 -10.78
C VAL A 176 -4.36 5.21 -9.71
N ALA A 177 -4.29 4.43 -8.65
CA ALA A 177 -5.12 4.59 -7.46
C ALA A 177 -4.34 5.39 -6.41
N VAL A 178 -4.94 6.47 -5.91
CA VAL A 178 -4.35 7.38 -4.94
C VAL A 178 -5.10 7.28 -3.63
N PHE A 179 -4.38 6.98 -2.55
CA PHE A 179 -4.94 6.87 -1.21
C PHE A 179 -4.27 7.87 -0.28
N SER A 180 -5.06 8.61 0.47
CA SER A 180 -4.55 9.43 1.58
C SER A 180 -4.27 8.54 2.79
N ILE A 181 -3.26 8.90 3.59
CA ILE A 181 -2.94 8.23 4.83
C ILE A 181 -3.20 9.18 5.98
N LEU A 182 -4.24 8.89 6.76
CA LEU A 182 -4.51 9.58 8.00
C LEU A 182 -3.47 9.18 9.04
N LYS A 183 -2.89 10.17 9.70
CA LYS A 183 -1.96 9.98 10.81
C LYS A 183 -2.63 10.39 12.10
N ALA A 184 -2.55 9.55 13.10
CA ALA A 184 -3.06 9.77 14.44
C ALA A 184 -2.09 9.22 15.48
N GLY A 185 -2.43 9.33 16.76
CA GLY A 185 -1.58 8.89 17.85
C GLY A 185 -0.52 9.91 18.23
N SER A 186 0.44 9.49 19.04
CA SER A 186 1.56 10.34 19.49
C SER A 186 2.79 10.18 18.57
N ALA A 187 3.75 11.10 18.68
CA ALA A 187 5.02 10.99 17.96
C ALA A 187 5.76 9.68 18.29
N SER A 188 5.63 9.16 19.50
CA SER A 188 6.26 7.91 19.95
C SER A 188 5.48 6.65 19.55
N ALA A 189 4.17 6.78 19.24
CA ALA A 189 3.30 5.70 18.83
C ALA A 189 2.34 6.16 17.71
N PRO A 190 2.85 6.46 16.52
CA PRO A 190 2.03 6.90 15.41
C PRO A 190 1.15 5.77 14.91
N GLU A 191 -0.12 6.07 14.75
CA GLU A 191 -1.09 5.22 14.07
C GLU A 191 -1.35 5.78 12.68
N ARG A 192 -1.55 4.89 11.72
CA ARG A 192 -1.81 5.26 10.34
C ARG A 192 -2.98 4.46 9.80
N GLN A 193 -3.82 5.14 9.07
CA GLN A 193 -4.96 4.54 8.41
C GLN A 193 -4.99 4.98 6.95
N VAL A 194 -5.08 4.02 6.05
CA VAL A 194 -5.31 4.28 4.62
C VAL A 194 -6.79 4.60 4.44
N LEU A 195 -7.07 5.76 3.88
CA LEU A 195 -8.43 6.22 3.58
C LEU A 195 -8.91 5.70 2.21
N ASN A 196 -10.15 6.00 1.86
CA ASN A 196 -10.70 5.65 0.54
C ASN A 196 -9.83 6.22 -0.58
N GLY A 197 -9.57 5.38 -1.57
CA GLY A 197 -8.76 5.75 -2.73
C GLY A 197 -9.58 6.41 -3.83
N ASN A 198 -8.91 7.25 -4.60
CA ASN A 198 -9.42 7.85 -5.82
C ASN A 198 -8.67 7.27 -7.03
N LEU A 199 -9.41 6.95 -8.08
CA LEU A 199 -8.83 6.53 -9.34
C LEU A 199 -8.53 7.75 -10.21
N VAL A 200 -7.30 7.85 -10.69
CA VAL A 200 -6.86 8.88 -11.63
C VAL A 200 -6.49 8.22 -12.94
N VAL A 201 -7.25 8.52 -13.98
CA VAL A 201 -6.98 8.06 -15.35
C VAL A 201 -5.80 8.84 -15.91
N LEU A 202 -4.87 8.14 -16.55
CA LEU A 202 -3.63 8.71 -17.10
C LEU A 202 -3.80 9.18 -18.54
#